data_0682a1fe0e00603eaceda482ba43f4df
#
_entry.id   0682a1fe0e00603eaceda482ba43f4df
#
_cell.length_a   1.000
_cell.length_b   1.000
_cell.length_c   1.000
_cell.angle_alpha   90.00
_cell.angle_beta   90.00
_cell.angle_gamma   90.00
#
_symmetry.space_group_name_H-M   'P 1'
#
loop_
_entity.id
_entity.type
_entity.pdbx_description
1 polymer ?
#
loop_
_entity_poly.entity_id
_entity_poly.type
_entity_poly.pdbx_seq_one_letter_code
_entity_poly.pdbx_strand_id
1 'polypeptide(L)'
;YETYSHGNLTLENMLYIPNENRIVFIDPYEENIIDSKLADYSQLLQSSNSKYEIINNLSCSINNNEILFNLPIYKGIEYFNKLLDSFLKENLSKQSYLVVKLLEISQFIRMLPFKQDIDPDKMIIFYGLASKLFNEIEK
;
A
#
# COMPACT_ATOMS: atom_id res chain seq x y z
N TYR A 1 -23.20 5.20 -5.55
CA TYR A 1 -22.74 6.59 -5.32
C TYR A 1 -21.39 6.70 -5.98
N GLU A 2 -21.31 7.53 -7.05
CA GLU A 2 -20.04 7.95 -7.64
C GLU A 2 -19.33 8.82 -6.61
N THR A 3 -18.22 8.35 -6.11
CA THR A 3 -17.33 9.12 -5.25
C THR A 3 -16.05 9.34 -6.03
N TYR A 4 -15.66 10.60 -6.19
CA TYR A 4 -14.34 10.91 -6.76
C TYR A 4 -13.27 10.26 -5.90
N SER A 5 -12.38 9.49 -6.52
CA SER A 5 -11.17 8.99 -5.91
C SER A 5 -9.95 9.74 -6.45
N HIS A 6 -8.87 9.76 -5.67
CA HIS A 6 -7.60 10.30 -6.13
C HIS A 6 -6.92 9.34 -7.13
N GLY A 7 -7.14 8.06 -6.94
CA GLY A 7 -6.63 6.99 -7.80
C GLY A 7 -5.15 6.69 -7.69
N ASN A 8 -4.37 7.54 -7.03
CA ASN A 8 -2.93 7.37 -6.78
C ASN A 8 -2.56 7.94 -5.39
N LEU A 9 -3.35 7.61 -4.37
CA LEU A 9 -3.24 8.19 -3.03
C LEU A 9 -2.18 7.46 -2.20
N THR A 10 -0.92 7.58 -2.60
CA THR A 10 0.24 7.14 -1.83
C THR A 10 0.81 8.28 -0.98
N LEU A 11 1.65 7.99 0.02
CA LEU A 11 2.26 9.04 0.86
C LEU A 11 3.19 9.97 0.07
N GLU A 12 3.81 9.49 -1.02
CA GLU A 12 4.65 10.30 -1.89
C GLU A 12 3.86 11.39 -2.65
N ASN A 13 2.53 11.20 -2.81
CA ASN A 13 1.62 12.14 -3.46
C ASN A 13 0.92 13.08 -2.48
N MET A 14 1.45 13.19 -1.26
CA MET A 14 0.97 14.10 -0.22
C MET A 14 2.05 15.10 0.14
N LEU A 15 1.77 16.39 -0.06
CA LEU A 15 2.66 17.48 0.33
C LEU A 15 2.10 18.18 1.56
N TYR A 16 2.89 18.20 2.64
CA TYR A 16 2.55 18.98 3.82
C TYR A 16 3.12 20.40 3.69
N ILE A 17 2.27 21.41 3.85
CA ILE A 17 2.64 22.82 3.84
C ILE A 17 2.62 23.33 5.29
N PRO A 18 3.80 23.44 5.95
CA PRO A 18 3.86 23.72 7.39
C PRO A 18 3.26 25.07 7.79
N ASN A 19 3.51 26.12 6.99
CA ASN A 19 3.03 27.47 7.28
C ASN A 19 1.49 27.60 7.21
N GLU A 20 0.83 26.69 6.50
CA GLU A 20 -0.62 26.66 6.34
C GLU A 20 -1.26 25.53 7.13
N ASN A 21 -0.45 24.69 7.76
CA ASN A 21 -0.90 23.44 8.42
C ASN A 21 -1.85 22.63 7.54
N ARG A 22 -1.50 22.47 6.24
CA ARG A 22 -2.35 21.90 5.20
C ARG A 22 -1.62 20.78 4.45
N ILE A 23 -2.37 19.76 4.08
CA ILE A 23 -1.92 18.71 3.14
C ILE A 23 -2.50 19.03 1.76
N VAL A 24 -1.67 18.95 0.73
CA VAL A 24 -2.05 19.02 -0.67
C VAL A 24 -1.81 17.67 -1.31
N PHE A 25 -2.80 17.17 -2.01
CA PHE A 25 -2.70 15.97 -2.82
C PHE A 25 -2.25 16.37 -4.23
N ILE A 26 -1.32 15.61 -4.79
CA ILE A 26 -0.76 15.83 -6.12
C ILE A 26 -0.83 14.54 -6.94
N ASP A 27 -0.70 14.65 -8.23
CA ASP A 27 -0.63 13.54 -9.17
C ASP A 27 -1.82 12.57 -9.11
N PRO A 28 -3.07 13.08 -9.22
CA PRO A 28 -4.24 12.22 -9.29
C PRO A 28 -4.19 11.39 -10.57
N TYR A 29 -4.68 10.15 -10.51
CA TYR A 29 -4.77 9.27 -11.67
C TYR A 29 -6.21 9.19 -12.16
N GLU A 30 -6.46 9.71 -13.38
CA GLU A 30 -7.81 9.86 -13.92
C GLU A 30 -8.36 8.59 -14.58
N GLU A 31 -7.48 7.65 -15.00
CA GLU A 31 -7.88 6.42 -15.70
C GLU A 31 -8.02 5.22 -14.75
N ASN A 32 -8.70 5.42 -13.62
CA ASN A 32 -8.88 4.34 -12.64
C ASN A 32 -9.87 3.28 -13.15
N ILE A 33 -9.48 2.01 -13.07
CA ILE A 33 -10.38 0.88 -13.28
C ILE A 33 -11.41 0.80 -12.14
N ILE A 34 -11.02 1.18 -10.94
CA ILE A 34 -11.87 1.20 -9.74
C ILE A 34 -11.87 2.61 -9.18
N ASP A 35 -12.92 3.36 -9.50
CA ASP A 35 -13.11 4.69 -8.95
C ASP A 35 -13.87 4.58 -7.61
N SER A 36 -13.11 4.43 -6.53
CA SER A 36 -13.65 4.19 -5.20
C SER A 36 -12.71 4.68 -4.11
N LYS A 37 -13.27 5.30 -3.07
CA LYS A 37 -12.53 5.64 -1.85
C LYS A 37 -11.83 4.43 -1.19
N LEU A 38 -12.35 3.21 -1.40
CA LEU A 38 -11.71 2.01 -0.88
C LEU A 38 -10.38 1.72 -1.60
N ALA A 39 -10.28 2.08 -2.89
CA ALA A 39 -9.03 1.99 -3.63
C ALA A 39 -8.00 3.00 -3.08
N ASP A 40 -8.40 4.24 -2.81
CA ASP A 40 -7.53 5.25 -2.18
C ASP A 40 -7.05 4.80 -0.79
N TYR A 41 -7.93 4.26 0.04
CA TYR A 41 -7.54 3.70 1.34
C TYR A 41 -6.53 2.56 1.20
N SER A 42 -6.68 1.70 0.18
CA SER A 42 -5.72 0.63 -0.07
C SER A 42 -4.33 1.15 -0.46
N GLN A 43 -4.26 2.25 -1.18
CA GLN A 43 -2.99 2.91 -1.55
C GLN A 43 -2.32 3.57 -0.35
N LEU A 44 -3.09 4.16 0.57
CA LEU A 44 -2.57 4.61 1.85
C LEU A 44 -2.00 3.47 2.70
N LEU A 45 -2.64 2.29 2.71
CA LEU A 45 -2.09 1.11 3.36
C LEU A 45 -0.86 0.57 2.62
N GLN A 46 -0.85 0.59 1.29
CA GLN A 46 0.32 0.23 0.49
C GLN A 46 1.57 1.04 0.90
N SER A 47 1.40 2.34 1.18
CA SER A 47 2.48 3.20 1.67
C SER A 47 2.80 2.96 3.14
N SER A 48 1.79 2.95 4.03
CA SER A 48 2.00 2.96 5.48
C SER A 48 2.25 1.57 6.06
N ASN A 49 1.47 0.58 5.66
CA ASN A 49 1.57 -0.80 6.14
C ASN A 49 2.69 -1.55 5.41
N SER A 50 2.66 -1.51 4.09
CA SER A 50 3.58 -2.26 3.22
C SER A 50 4.85 -1.51 2.86
N LYS A 51 4.91 -0.19 3.12
CA LYS A 51 6.10 0.67 2.89
C LYS A 51 6.59 0.65 1.44
N TYR A 52 5.65 0.75 0.51
CA TYR A 52 5.89 0.65 -0.92
C TYR A 52 7.06 1.52 -1.41
N GLU A 53 7.13 2.78 -0.99
CA GLU A 53 8.16 3.74 -1.41
C GLU A 53 9.57 3.33 -0.97
N ILE A 54 9.66 2.50 0.07
CA ILE A 54 10.93 2.05 0.63
C ILE A 54 11.41 0.76 -0.06
N ILE A 55 10.49 -0.06 -0.56
CA ILE A 55 10.78 -1.35 -1.18
C ILE A 55 11.79 -1.22 -2.32
N ASN A 56 11.76 -0.13 -3.07
CA ASN A 56 12.66 0.09 -4.20
C ASN A 56 14.15 0.11 -3.80
N ASN A 57 14.45 0.29 -2.53
CA ASN A 57 15.81 0.29 -1.99
C ASN A 57 16.15 -0.97 -1.19
N LEU A 58 15.23 -1.95 -1.14
CA LEU A 58 15.47 -3.19 -0.42
C LEU A 58 16.12 -4.25 -1.32
N SER A 59 16.94 -5.08 -0.70
CA SER A 59 17.38 -6.36 -1.24
C SER A 59 16.67 -7.50 -0.53
N CYS A 60 16.55 -8.64 -1.19
CA CYS A 60 16.05 -9.87 -0.58
C CYS A 60 17.04 -11.01 -0.78
N SER A 61 16.89 -12.05 0.01
CA SER A 61 17.56 -13.34 -0.20
C SER A 61 16.51 -14.46 -0.14
N ILE A 62 16.78 -15.52 -0.88
CA ILE A 62 15.95 -16.73 -0.86
C ILE A 62 16.75 -17.82 -0.18
N ASN A 63 16.18 -18.43 0.84
CA ASN A 63 16.76 -19.56 1.54
C ASN A 63 15.68 -20.64 1.76
N ASN A 64 15.88 -21.83 1.19
CA ASN A 64 14.98 -22.97 1.37
C ASN A 64 13.48 -22.65 1.21
N ASN A 65 13.09 -21.97 0.14
CA ASN A 65 11.73 -21.49 -0.14
C ASN A 65 11.21 -20.37 0.79
N GLU A 66 12.08 -19.77 1.58
CA GLU A 66 11.76 -18.57 2.35
C GLU A 66 12.32 -17.32 1.67
N ILE A 67 11.49 -16.29 1.56
CA ILE A 67 11.92 -14.98 1.08
C ILE A 67 12.23 -14.13 2.31
N LEU A 68 13.50 -13.75 2.44
CA LEU A 68 14.00 -12.97 3.56
C LEU A 68 14.28 -11.54 3.10
N PHE A 69 13.56 -10.58 3.65
CA PHE A 69 13.80 -9.16 3.50
C PHE A 69 13.43 -8.41 4.77
N ASN A 70 14.06 -7.28 5.00
CA ASN A 70 13.85 -6.49 6.21
C ASN A 70 13.22 -5.15 5.87
N LEU A 71 12.00 -4.93 6.33
CA LEU A 71 11.32 -3.64 6.21
C LEU A 71 11.80 -2.73 7.35
N PRO A 72 12.42 -1.58 7.04
CA PRO A 72 12.87 -0.66 8.07
C PRO A 72 11.68 -0.06 8.84
N ILE A 73 11.94 0.24 10.11
CA ILE A 73 10.94 0.82 11.01
C ILE A 73 11.08 2.34 11.01
N TYR A 74 10.04 3.03 10.56
CA TYR A 74 9.91 4.48 10.62
C TYR A 74 8.77 4.84 11.56
N LYS A 75 9.10 5.37 12.75
CA LYS A 75 8.11 5.65 13.81
C LYS A 75 6.90 6.47 13.33
N GLY A 76 7.13 7.46 12.47
CA GLY A 76 6.04 8.28 11.90
C GLY A 76 5.09 7.47 11.02
N ILE A 77 5.64 6.62 10.15
CA ILE A 77 4.86 5.74 9.26
C ILE A 77 4.09 4.70 10.09
N GLU A 78 4.73 4.09 11.08
CA GLU A 78 4.07 3.13 11.98
C GLU A 78 2.91 3.78 12.77
N TYR A 79 3.12 5.00 13.25
CA TYR A 79 2.07 5.75 13.95
C TYR A 79 0.90 6.09 13.00
N PHE A 80 1.21 6.59 11.81
CA PHE A 80 0.19 6.86 10.78
C PHE A 80 -0.59 5.59 10.41
N ASN A 81 0.11 4.47 10.17
CA ASN A 81 -0.53 3.20 9.85
C ASN A 81 -1.49 2.74 10.95
N LYS A 82 -1.08 2.88 12.22
CA LYS A 82 -1.94 2.53 13.35
C LYS A 82 -3.21 3.40 13.40
N LEU A 83 -3.09 4.71 13.16
CA LEU A 83 -4.24 5.61 13.11
C LEU A 83 -5.16 5.30 11.93
N LEU A 84 -4.59 5.05 10.75
CA LEU A 84 -5.34 4.69 9.55
C LEU A 84 -6.10 3.37 9.75
N ASP A 85 -5.45 2.34 10.26
CA ASP A 85 -6.08 1.05 10.52
C ASP A 85 -7.25 1.16 11.51
N SER A 86 -7.06 1.92 12.61
CA SER A 86 -8.13 2.20 13.57
C SER A 86 -9.30 2.94 12.90
N PHE A 87 -9.01 3.99 12.14
CA PHE A 87 -10.01 4.75 11.39
C PHE A 87 -10.82 3.86 10.44
N LEU A 88 -10.14 2.99 9.68
CA LEU A 88 -10.80 2.09 8.73
C LEU A 88 -11.72 1.09 9.46
N LYS A 89 -11.27 0.53 10.57
CA LYS A 89 -12.06 -0.42 11.38
C LYS A 89 -13.31 0.23 12.02
N GLU A 90 -13.20 1.49 12.41
CA GLU A 90 -14.30 2.25 13.03
C GLU A 90 -15.33 2.73 12.01
N ASN A 91 -14.89 3.08 10.78
CA ASN A 91 -15.74 3.75 9.80
C ASN A 91 -16.18 2.86 8.62
N LEU A 92 -15.67 1.65 8.51
CA LEU A 92 -16.04 0.70 7.46
C LEU A 92 -16.75 -0.52 8.02
N SER A 93 -17.64 -1.10 7.22
CA SER A 93 -18.13 -2.45 7.52
C SER A 93 -16.97 -3.46 7.44
N LYS A 94 -17.11 -4.60 8.11
CA LYS A 94 -16.10 -5.68 8.03
C LYS A 94 -15.81 -6.10 6.59
N GLN A 95 -16.84 -6.14 5.74
CA GLN A 95 -16.69 -6.46 4.33
C GLN A 95 -15.91 -5.39 3.58
N SER A 96 -16.24 -4.11 3.79
CA SER A 96 -15.51 -3.00 3.16
C SER A 96 -14.07 -2.93 3.61
N TYR A 97 -13.78 -3.17 4.89
CA TYR A 97 -12.42 -3.26 5.40
C TYR A 97 -11.65 -4.42 4.75
N LEU A 98 -12.27 -5.59 4.62
CA LEU A 98 -11.66 -6.73 3.91
C LEU A 98 -11.36 -6.38 2.44
N VAL A 99 -12.27 -5.67 1.76
CA VAL A 99 -12.04 -5.21 0.38
C VAL A 99 -10.83 -4.30 0.32
N VAL A 100 -10.66 -3.35 1.26
CA VAL A 100 -9.47 -2.48 1.32
C VAL A 100 -8.18 -3.31 1.46
N LYS A 101 -8.19 -4.34 2.32
CA LYS A 101 -7.03 -5.23 2.50
C LYS A 101 -6.73 -6.05 1.23
N LEU A 102 -7.74 -6.56 0.57
CA LEU A 102 -7.58 -7.29 -0.71
C LEU A 102 -7.07 -6.36 -1.82
N LEU A 103 -7.54 -5.12 -1.86
CA LEU A 103 -7.04 -4.11 -2.80
C LEU A 103 -5.57 -3.76 -2.52
N GLU A 104 -5.14 -3.66 -1.27
CA GLU A 104 -3.72 -3.50 -0.90
C GLU A 104 -2.87 -4.63 -1.48
N ILE A 105 -3.30 -5.88 -1.33
CA ILE A 105 -2.62 -7.05 -1.91
C ILE A 105 -2.57 -6.96 -3.42
N SER A 106 -3.67 -6.58 -4.07
CA SER A 106 -3.77 -6.48 -5.52
C SER A 106 -2.78 -5.47 -6.11
N GLN A 107 -2.43 -4.41 -5.36
CA GLN A 107 -1.42 -3.43 -5.81
C GLN A 107 -0.06 -4.09 -6.06
N PHE A 108 0.34 -5.06 -5.24
CA PHE A 108 1.60 -5.78 -5.42
C PHE A 108 1.50 -6.84 -6.53
N ILE A 109 0.41 -7.60 -6.57
CA ILE A 109 0.23 -8.65 -7.57
C ILE A 109 0.21 -8.08 -8.99
N ARG A 110 -0.49 -6.98 -9.23
CA ARG A 110 -0.56 -6.34 -10.56
C ARG A 110 0.79 -5.85 -11.07
N MET A 111 1.74 -5.58 -10.16
CA MET A 111 3.07 -5.10 -10.52
C MET A 111 4.06 -6.22 -10.87
N LEU A 112 3.75 -7.48 -10.56
CA LEU A 112 4.66 -8.60 -10.80
C LEU A 112 5.09 -8.73 -12.27
N PRO A 113 4.19 -8.66 -13.28
CA PRO A 113 4.60 -8.76 -14.68
C PRO A 113 5.56 -7.63 -15.09
N PHE A 114 5.34 -6.42 -14.59
CA PHE A 114 6.22 -5.28 -14.92
C PHE A 114 7.59 -5.37 -14.27
N LYS A 115 7.68 -5.99 -13.08
CA LYS A 115 8.94 -6.15 -12.37
C LYS A 115 9.75 -7.34 -12.86
N GLN A 116 9.12 -8.35 -13.43
CA GLN A 116 9.78 -9.56 -13.91
C GLN A 116 10.93 -9.26 -14.87
N ASP A 117 10.72 -8.36 -15.81
CA ASP A 117 11.69 -8.04 -16.87
C ASP A 117 12.68 -6.93 -16.46
N ILE A 118 12.31 -6.08 -15.50
CA ILE A 118 13.09 -4.89 -15.14
C ILE A 118 13.92 -5.13 -13.88
N ASP A 119 13.34 -5.77 -12.87
CA ASP A 119 13.95 -5.98 -11.55
C ASP A 119 13.37 -7.23 -10.89
N PRO A 120 13.91 -8.42 -11.20
CA PRO A 120 13.43 -9.69 -10.64
C PRO A 120 13.47 -9.76 -9.11
N ASP A 121 14.43 -9.08 -8.46
CA ASP A 121 14.50 -9.05 -7.00
C ASP A 121 13.30 -8.31 -6.41
N LYS A 122 12.86 -7.22 -7.04
CA LYS A 122 11.65 -6.51 -6.62
C LYS A 122 10.39 -7.34 -6.85
N MET A 123 10.33 -8.10 -7.94
CA MET A 123 9.23 -9.05 -8.17
C MET A 123 9.11 -10.03 -7.00
N ILE A 124 10.23 -10.58 -6.53
CA ILE A 124 10.26 -11.52 -5.42
C ILE A 124 9.78 -10.86 -4.12
N ILE A 125 10.24 -9.64 -3.82
CA ILE A 125 9.79 -8.89 -2.64
C ILE A 125 8.29 -8.62 -2.72
N PHE A 126 7.77 -8.18 -3.86
CA PHE A 126 6.33 -7.91 -4.04
C PHE A 126 5.49 -9.17 -3.87
N TYR A 127 5.95 -10.30 -4.41
CA TYR A 127 5.30 -11.59 -4.19
C TYR A 127 5.29 -11.98 -2.70
N GLY A 128 6.42 -11.83 -2.01
CA GLY A 128 6.55 -12.11 -0.58
C GLY A 128 5.62 -11.23 0.27
N LEU A 129 5.52 -9.94 -0.07
CA LEU A 129 4.61 -9.01 0.61
C LEU A 129 3.15 -9.38 0.37
N ALA A 130 2.76 -9.64 -0.88
CA ALA A 130 1.39 -10.06 -1.20
C ALA A 130 1.01 -11.34 -0.45
N SER A 131 1.90 -12.32 -0.41
CA SER A 131 1.70 -13.58 0.32
C SER A 131 1.56 -13.36 1.83
N LYS A 132 2.42 -12.52 2.42
CA LYS A 132 2.36 -12.15 3.83
C LYS A 132 1.02 -11.49 4.17
N LEU A 133 0.62 -10.47 3.41
CA LEU A 133 -0.63 -9.75 3.63
C LEU A 133 -1.86 -10.67 3.50
N PHE A 134 -1.83 -11.58 2.54
CA PHE A 134 -2.91 -12.56 2.36
C PHE A 134 -3.05 -13.46 3.59
N ASN A 135 -1.95 -14.00 4.10
CA ASN A 135 -1.94 -14.83 5.31
C ASN A 135 -2.40 -14.07 6.57
N GLU A 136 -2.29 -12.74 6.60
CA GLU A 136 -2.79 -11.91 7.71
C GLU A 136 -4.33 -11.75 7.68
N ILE A 137 -4.95 -11.84 6.49
CA ILE A 137 -6.41 -11.78 6.34
C ILE A 137 -7.10 -13.07 6.77
N GLU A 138 -6.44 -14.23 6.60
CA GLU A 138 -7.01 -15.53 6.92
C GLU A 138 -7.00 -15.86 8.43
N LYS A 139 -6.38 -15.04 9.25
CA LYS A 139 -6.32 -15.19 10.72
C LYS A 139 -7.40 -14.40 11.43
#